data_37d65f9751b8f5fee558a50d0e1bc6db
#
_entry.id   37d65f9751b8f5fee558a50d0e1bc6db
#
_cell.length_a   1.000
_cell.length_b   1.000
_cell.length_c   1.000
_cell.angle_alpha   90.00
_cell.angle_beta   90.00
_cell.angle_gamma   90.00
#
_symmetry.space_group_name_H-M   'P 1'
#
loop_
_entity.id
_entity.type
_entity.pdbx_description
1 polymer ?
#
loop_
_entity_poly.entity_id
_entity_poly.type
_entity_poly.pdbx_seq_one_letter_code
_entity_poly.pdbx_strand_id
1 'polypeptide(L)'
;TGLGAAFFFELVQWIQYNKVMGILSPEQLQYVYDMGGDAVSQGKNFTDGQMGRLNSILNVPVVGASGAVYGVLLAFGVLFPNTQLMFIFPPIPVKAKYVVLGYAAIELYLAITSPGSGIAHTAHLGGMIFGYLLIRYWRKTTKTLY
;
A
#
# COMPACT_ATOMS: atom_id res chain seq x y z
N THR A 1 -9.71 -4.65 -8.22
CA THR A 1 -8.80 -3.74 -7.47
C THR A 1 -7.79 -4.52 -6.64
N GLY A 2 -8.17 -5.59 -5.92
CA GLY A 2 -7.28 -6.37 -5.04
C GLY A 2 -6.06 -6.96 -5.76
N LEU A 3 -6.25 -7.64 -6.89
CA LEU A 3 -5.14 -8.16 -7.70
C LEU A 3 -4.23 -7.04 -8.23
N GLY A 4 -4.81 -5.91 -8.64
CA GLY A 4 -4.03 -4.75 -9.04
C GLY A 4 -3.22 -4.13 -7.89
N ALA A 5 -3.79 -4.12 -6.68
CA ALA A 5 -3.09 -3.68 -5.48
C ALA A 5 -1.88 -4.58 -5.17
N ALA A 6 -2.09 -5.91 -5.23
CA ALA A 6 -1.01 -6.88 -5.04
C ALA A 6 0.08 -6.72 -6.10
N PHE A 7 -0.29 -6.65 -7.37
CA PHE A 7 0.66 -6.44 -8.47
C PHE A 7 1.50 -5.17 -8.28
N PHE A 8 0.85 -4.05 -7.93
CA PHE A 8 1.55 -2.78 -7.71
C PHE A 8 2.49 -2.86 -6.50
N PHE A 9 2.05 -3.52 -5.44
CA PHE A 9 2.88 -3.75 -4.26
C PHE A 9 4.12 -4.57 -4.62
N GLU A 10 3.96 -5.71 -5.27
CA GLU A 10 5.06 -6.57 -5.68
C GLU A 10 6.05 -5.86 -6.63
N LEU A 11 5.54 -5.03 -7.54
CA LEU A 11 6.39 -4.21 -8.42
C LEU A 11 7.27 -3.26 -7.60
N VAL A 12 6.70 -2.57 -6.61
CA VAL A 12 7.45 -1.66 -5.73
C VAL A 12 8.46 -2.45 -4.88
N GLN A 13 8.08 -3.61 -4.34
CA GLN A 13 8.97 -4.49 -3.59
C GLN A 13 10.14 -4.97 -4.45
N TRP A 14 9.87 -5.36 -5.68
CA TRP A 14 10.91 -5.78 -6.63
C TRP A 14 11.92 -4.67 -6.93
N ILE A 15 11.44 -3.43 -7.14
CA ILE A 15 12.33 -2.27 -7.34
C ILE A 15 13.19 -2.02 -6.10
N GLN A 16 12.59 -2.08 -4.90
CA GLN A 16 13.30 -1.89 -3.64
C GLN A 16 14.33 -3.00 -3.39
N TYR A 17 13.97 -4.25 -3.65
CA TYR A 17 14.85 -5.40 -3.56
C TYR A 17 16.11 -5.20 -4.41
N ASN A 18 15.95 -4.90 -5.70
CA ASN A 18 17.09 -4.71 -6.60
C ASN A 18 18.00 -3.55 -6.15
N LYS A 19 17.40 -2.48 -5.60
CA LYS A 19 18.17 -1.35 -5.07
C LYS A 19 19.01 -1.75 -3.85
N VAL A 20 18.45 -2.51 -2.93
CA VAL A 20 19.16 -2.95 -1.71
C VAL A 20 20.22 -3.98 -2.04
N MET A 21 19.96 -4.90 -2.97
CA MET A 21 20.92 -5.88 -3.46
C MET A 21 22.20 -5.25 -4.04
N GLY A 22 22.08 -4.08 -4.64
CA GLY A 22 23.24 -3.34 -5.16
C GLY A 22 24.05 -2.57 -4.11
N ILE A 23 23.57 -2.50 -2.86
CA ILE A 23 24.20 -1.73 -1.77
C ILE A 23 24.91 -2.65 -0.75
N LEU A 24 24.32 -3.80 -0.44
CA LEU A 24 24.82 -4.73 0.58
C LEU A 24 26.00 -5.56 0.07
N SER A 25 26.95 -5.85 0.96
CA SER A 25 28.02 -6.78 0.68
C SER A 25 27.52 -8.23 0.63
N PRO A 26 28.26 -9.16 -0.03
CA PRO A 26 27.89 -10.58 -0.06
C PRO A 26 27.70 -11.20 1.35
N GLU A 27 28.53 -10.80 2.31
CA GLU A 27 28.44 -11.28 3.70
C GLU A 27 27.17 -10.78 4.39
N GLN A 28 26.82 -9.50 4.18
CA GLN A 28 25.58 -8.92 4.70
C GLN A 28 24.33 -9.59 4.10
N LEU A 29 24.36 -9.85 2.80
CA LEU A 29 23.27 -10.56 2.11
C LEU A 29 23.09 -11.95 2.70
N GLN A 30 24.18 -12.73 2.81
CA GLN A 30 24.15 -14.06 3.38
C GLN A 30 23.62 -14.04 4.83
N TYR A 31 24.07 -13.09 5.63
CA TYR A 31 23.61 -12.96 7.00
C TYR A 31 22.10 -12.67 7.11
N VAL A 32 21.56 -11.83 6.21
CA VAL A 32 20.10 -11.59 6.16
C VAL A 32 19.34 -12.85 5.73
N TYR A 33 19.85 -13.62 4.77
CA TYR A 33 19.21 -14.87 4.35
C TYR A 33 19.20 -15.91 5.47
N ASP A 34 20.28 -16.03 6.22
CA ASP A 34 20.40 -17.04 7.28
C ASP A 34 19.61 -16.69 8.54
N MET A 35 19.61 -15.43 8.94
CA MET A 35 19.10 -14.99 10.25
C MET A 35 17.80 -14.18 10.17
N GLY A 36 17.41 -13.77 8.98
CA GLY A 36 16.30 -12.81 8.83
C GLY A 36 14.95 -13.36 9.24
N GLY A 37 14.64 -14.60 8.89
CA GLY A 37 13.39 -15.27 9.27
C GLY A 37 13.26 -15.43 10.79
N ASP A 38 14.33 -15.83 11.46
CA ASP A 38 14.36 -15.98 12.91
C ASP A 38 14.21 -14.63 13.62
N ALA A 39 14.84 -13.58 13.10
CA ALA A 39 14.69 -12.24 13.65
C ALA A 39 13.23 -11.78 13.60
N VAL A 40 12.55 -11.93 12.44
CA VAL A 40 11.13 -11.57 12.28
C VAL A 40 10.23 -12.40 13.19
N SER A 41 10.48 -13.70 13.33
CA SER A 41 9.69 -14.58 14.21
C SER A 41 9.73 -14.15 15.68
N GLN A 42 10.82 -13.48 16.09
CA GLN A 42 11.02 -12.90 17.42
C GLN A 42 10.53 -11.45 17.53
N GLY A 43 9.87 -10.90 16.50
CA GLY A 43 9.44 -9.50 16.45
C GLY A 43 10.61 -8.50 16.36
N LYS A 44 11.78 -8.94 15.88
CA LYS A 44 12.99 -8.12 15.74
C LYS A 44 13.33 -7.89 14.27
N ASN A 45 14.24 -6.95 14.03
CA ASN A 45 14.84 -6.73 12.72
C ASN A 45 16.30 -6.28 12.89
N PHE A 46 17.04 -6.23 11.79
CA PHE A 46 18.42 -5.74 11.80
C PHE A 46 18.48 -4.25 12.12
N THR A 47 19.49 -3.83 12.88
CA THR A 47 19.75 -2.41 13.20
C THR A 47 20.33 -1.64 12.01
N ASP A 48 21.03 -2.32 11.10
CA ASP A 48 21.41 -1.75 9.83
C ASP A 48 20.17 -1.55 8.95
N GLY A 49 19.96 -0.31 8.50
CA GLY A 49 18.74 0.06 7.78
C GLY A 49 18.55 -0.65 6.44
N GLN A 50 19.63 -1.02 5.73
CA GLN A 50 19.54 -1.71 4.45
C GLN A 50 19.29 -3.22 4.66
N MET A 51 19.97 -3.82 5.62
CA MET A 51 19.73 -5.21 6.00
C MET A 51 18.32 -5.39 6.56
N GLY A 52 17.87 -4.46 7.43
CA GLY A 52 16.51 -4.46 7.96
C GLY A 52 15.45 -4.32 6.87
N ARG A 53 15.72 -3.49 5.85
CA ARG A 53 14.83 -3.33 4.69
C ARG A 53 14.77 -4.60 3.85
N LEU A 54 15.91 -5.21 3.53
CA LEU A 54 15.95 -6.48 2.81
C LEU A 54 15.18 -7.55 3.58
N ASN A 55 15.42 -7.67 4.88
CA ASN A 55 14.73 -8.63 5.73
C ASN A 55 13.22 -8.44 5.72
N SER A 56 12.74 -7.19 5.79
CA SER A 56 11.31 -6.90 5.70
C SER A 56 10.72 -7.29 4.35
N ILE A 57 11.43 -7.07 3.25
CA ILE A 57 11.00 -7.48 1.91
C ILE A 57 10.86 -9.01 1.81
N LEU A 58 11.81 -9.75 2.37
CA LEU A 58 11.87 -11.22 2.23
C LEU A 58 10.96 -11.95 3.21
N ASN A 59 10.84 -11.48 4.44
CA ASN A 59 10.31 -12.27 5.55
C ASN A 59 9.05 -11.69 6.20
N VAL A 60 8.65 -10.44 5.89
CA VAL A 60 7.41 -9.87 6.42
C VAL A 60 6.27 -10.08 5.41
N PRO A 61 5.31 -10.98 5.70
CA PRO A 61 4.21 -11.23 4.79
C PRO A 61 3.26 -10.03 4.71
N VAL A 62 2.80 -9.72 3.51
CA VAL A 62 1.73 -8.75 3.31
C VAL A 62 0.40 -9.48 3.29
N VAL A 63 -0.40 -9.23 4.30
CA VAL A 63 -1.71 -9.87 4.47
C VAL A 63 -2.81 -8.81 4.47
N GLY A 64 -3.86 -9.06 3.72
CA GLY A 64 -5.10 -8.30 3.83
C GLY A 64 -5.73 -7.87 2.52
N ALA A 65 -7.06 -7.78 2.56
CA ALA A 65 -7.89 -7.28 1.48
C ALA A 65 -7.93 -5.73 1.41
N SER A 66 -7.13 -5.05 2.25
CA SER A 66 -7.19 -3.58 2.42
C SER A 66 -6.96 -2.82 1.11
N GLY A 67 -6.06 -3.29 0.24
CA GLY A 67 -5.87 -2.70 -1.08
C GLY A 67 -7.15 -2.72 -1.94
N ALA A 68 -7.94 -3.79 -1.86
CA ALA A 68 -9.25 -3.83 -2.52
C ALA A 68 -10.24 -2.83 -1.91
N VAL A 69 -10.25 -2.72 -0.58
CA VAL A 69 -11.10 -1.77 0.15
C VAL A 69 -10.77 -0.33 -0.22
N TYR A 70 -9.49 0.03 -0.30
CA TYR A 70 -9.06 1.36 -0.76
C TYR A 70 -9.47 1.64 -2.21
N GLY A 71 -9.46 0.63 -3.08
CA GLY A 71 -9.99 0.75 -4.43
C GLY A 71 -11.49 1.02 -4.47
N VAL A 72 -12.27 0.36 -3.61
CA VAL A 72 -13.71 0.61 -3.47
C VAL A 72 -13.98 1.98 -2.85
N LEU A 73 -13.18 2.39 -1.87
CA LEU A 73 -13.27 3.70 -1.24
C LEU A 73 -13.03 4.82 -2.27
N LEU A 74 -12.01 4.68 -3.11
CA LEU A 74 -11.79 5.61 -4.21
C LEU A 74 -12.97 5.62 -5.19
N ALA A 75 -13.46 4.43 -5.55
CA ALA A 75 -14.63 4.28 -6.41
C ALA A 75 -15.82 5.09 -5.88
N PHE A 76 -16.12 4.93 -4.61
CA PHE A 76 -17.19 5.66 -3.93
C PHE A 76 -16.98 7.19 -4.01
N GLY A 77 -15.78 7.67 -3.69
CA GLY A 77 -15.48 9.10 -3.74
C GLY A 77 -15.55 9.72 -5.15
N VAL A 78 -15.24 8.92 -6.18
CA VAL A 78 -15.35 9.34 -7.59
C VAL A 78 -16.79 9.31 -8.10
N LEU A 79 -17.56 8.30 -7.71
CA LEU A 79 -18.95 8.13 -8.18
C LEU A 79 -19.93 9.02 -7.38
N PHE A 80 -19.69 9.21 -6.10
CA PHE A 80 -20.55 9.95 -5.19
C PHE A 80 -19.82 11.09 -4.47
N PRO A 81 -19.19 12.03 -5.19
CA PRO A 81 -18.23 12.99 -4.63
C PRO A 81 -18.82 13.94 -3.59
N ASN A 82 -20.09 14.21 -3.66
CA ASN A 82 -20.79 15.17 -2.80
C ASN A 82 -21.58 14.50 -1.65
N THR A 83 -21.58 13.16 -1.60
CA THR A 83 -22.20 12.43 -0.46
C THR A 83 -21.48 12.81 0.83
N GLN A 84 -22.27 13.16 1.84
CA GLN A 84 -21.75 13.48 3.15
C GLN A 84 -21.50 12.21 3.95
N LEU A 85 -20.28 12.04 4.41
CA LEU A 85 -19.87 11.02 5.36
C LEU A 85 -19.76 11.65 6.74
N MET A 86 -20.44 11.08 7.73
CA MET A 86 -20.38 11.54 9.10
C MET A 86 -19.25 10.80 9.84
N PHE A 87 -18.29 11.52 10.37
CA PHE A 87 -17.35 10.92 11.32
C PHE A 87 -18.05 10.66 12.65
N ILE A 88 -17.67 9.58 13.33
CA ILE A 88 -18.25 9.23 14.62
C ILE A 88 -17.84 10.26 15.69
N PHE A 89 -16.59 10.70 15.64
CA PHE A 89 -16.06 11.68 16.58
C PHE A 89 -14.93 12.53 15.95
N PRO A 90 -15.05 13.86 15.94
CA PRO A 90 -16.29 14.63 16.16
C PRO A 90 -17.31 14.40 15.02
N PRO A 91 -18.63 14.55 15.26
CA PRO A 91 -19.66 14.29 14.26
C PRO A 91 -19.71 15.42 13.21
N ILE A 92 -18.71 15.47 12.36
CA ILE A 92 -18.59 16.48 11.30
C ILE A 92 -18.93 15.83 9.97
N PRO A 93 -19.89 16.37 9.20
CA PRO A 93 -20.19 15.90 7.86
C PRO A 93 -19.12 16.37 6.88
N VAL A 94 -18.43 15.44 6.21
CA VAL A 94 -17.41 15.71 5.21
C VAL A 94 -17.80 15.06 3.89
N LYS A 95 -17.64 15.78 2.78
CA LYS A 95 -17.95 15.23 1.45
C LYS A 95 -16.96 14.11 1.12
N ALA A 96 -17.46 13.01 0.54
CA ALA A 96 -16.71 11.79 0.23
C ALA A 96 -15.41 12.08 -0.56
N LYS A 97 -15.44 13.00 -1.52
CA LYS A 97 -14.26 13.40 -2.28
C LYS A 97 -13.09 13.88 -1.39
N TYR A 98 -13.38 14.63 -0.33
CA TYR A 98 -12.32 15.14 0.57
C TYR A 98 -11.80 14.05 1.50
N VAL A 99 -12.67 13.14 1.94
CA VAL A 99 -12.25 11.98 2.73
C VAL A 99 -11.30 11.09 1.93
N VAL A 100 -11.67 10.77 0.70
CA VAL A 100 -10.86 9.91 -0.19
C VAL A 100 -9.54 10.57 -0.57
N LEU A 101 -9.53 11.87 -0.88
CA LEU A 101 -8.30 12.61 -1.15
C LEU A 101 -7.39 12.67 0.07
N GLY A 102 -7.96 12.86 1.27
CA GLY A 102 -7.22 12.85 2.54
C GLY A 102 -6.55 11.50 2.79
N TYR A 103 -7.27 10.39 2.64
CA TYR A 103 -6.70 9.05 2.75
C TYR A 103 -5.59 8.81 1.71
N ALA A 104 -5.80 9.19 0.44
CA ALA A 104 -4.77 9.04 -0.58
C ALA A 104 -3.49 9.84 -0.24
N ALA A 105 -3.64 11.06 0.27
CA ALA A 105 -2.51 11.89 0.68
C ALA A 105 -1.76 11.29 1.88
N ILE A 106 -2.48 10.77 2.88
CA ILE A 106 -1.89 10.11 4.05
C ILE A 106 -1.13 8.84 3.62
N GLU A 107 -1.74 8.00 2.78
CA GLU A 107 -1.10 6.77 2.29
C GLU A 107 0.17 7.08 1.49
N LEU A 108 0.14 8.12 0.65
CA LEU A 108 1.32 8.56 -0.10
C LEU A 108 2.42 9.06 0.84
N TYR A 109 2.06 9.88 1.81
CA TYR A 109 3.01 10.38 2.81
C TYR A 109 3.66 9.24 3.59
N LEU A 110 2.87 8.30 4.09
CA LEU A 110 3.36 7.16 4.87
C LEU A 110 4.17 6.17 4.00
N ALA A 111 3.82 5.98 2.74
CA ALA A 111 4.60 5.16 1.82
C ALA A 111 6.04 5.70 1.62
N ILE A 112 6.20 7.03 1.71
CA ILE A 112 7.51 7.69 1.55
C ILE A 112 8.28 7.73 2.88
N THR A 113 7.60 8.06 3.99
CA THR A 113 8.26 8.35 5.27
C THR A 113 8.42 7.14 6.17
N SER A 114 7.61 6.10 5.99
CA SER A 114 7.55 4.93 6.89
C SER A 114 7.58 3.59 6.12
N PRO A 115 8.56 3.36 5.25
CA PRO A 115 8.60 2.18 4.38
C PRO A 115 8.75 0.84 5.14
N GLY A 116 9.00 0.86 6.44
CA GLY A 116 9.14 -0.32 7.30
C GLY A 116 8.04 -0.50 8.35
N SER A 117 6.92 0.21 8.22
CA SER A 117 5.84 0.20 9.23
C SER A 117 5.03 -1.10 9.33
N GLY A 118 5.31 -2.12 8.50
CA GLY A 118 4.50 -3.34 8.41
C GLY A 118 3.13 -3.14 7.74
N ILE A 119 2.78 -1.93 7.35
CA ILE A 119 1.55 -1.60 6.64
C ILE A 119 1.88 -1.40 5.16
N ALA A 120 1.14 -2.06 4.29
CA ALA A 120 1.36 -2.02 2.86
C ALA A 120 0.74 -0.76 2.21
N HIS A 121 1.22 0.44 2.59
CA HIS A 121 0.74 1.71 2.04
C HIS A 121 0.77 1.74 0.51
N THR A 122 1.79 1.15 -0.10
CA THR A 122 1.89 1.01 -1.56
C THR A 122 0.81 0.10 -2.15
N ALA A 123 0.36 -0.94 -1.43
CA ALA A 123 -0.78 -1.76 -1.86
C ALA A 123 -2.10 -0.97 -1.82
N HIS A 124 -2.29 -0.11 -0.81
CA HIS A 124 -3.45 0.79 -0.73
C HIS A 124 -3.51 1.75 -1.93
N LEU A 125 -2.38 2.42 -2.22
CA LEU A 125 -2.27 3.29 -3.40
C LEU A 125 -2.50 2.53 -4.71
N GLY A 126 -1.92 1.33 -4.84
CA GLY A 126 -2.16 0.44 -5.98
C GLY A 126 -3.65 0.11 -6.14
N GLY A 127 -4.33 -0.23 -5.05
CA GLY A 127 -5.77 -0.48 -5.02
C GLY A 127 -6.58 0.73 -5.52
N MET A 128 -6.22 1.94 -5.07
CA MET A 128 -6.85 3.17 -5.53
C MET A 128 -6.64 3.42 -7.03
N ILE A 129 -5.41 3.25 -7.53
CA ILE A 129 -5.09 3.44 -8.95
C ILE A 129 -5.91 2.49 -9.81
N PHE A 130 -5.90 1.19 -9.50
CA PHE A 130 -6.65 0.19 -10.26
C PHE A 130 -8.17 0.36 -10.10
N GLY A 131 -8.64 0.81 -8.94
CA GLY A 131 -10.03 1.19 -8.72
C GLY A 131 -10.47 2.32 -9.66
N TYR A 132 -9.65 3.37 -9.76
CA TYR A 132 -9.90 4.49 -10.68
C TYR A 132 -9.92 4.06 -12.14
N LEU A 133 -8.94 3.25 -12.57
CA LEU A 133 -8.86 2.76 -13.95
C LEU A 133 -10.08 1.92 -14.33
N LEU A 134 -10.54 1.05 -13.41
CA LEU A 134 -11.74 0.24 -13.63
C LEU A 134 -13.01 1.11 -13.79
N ILE A 135 -13.19 2.10 -12.92
CA ILE A 135 -14.34 3.03 -13.05
C ILE A 135 -14.28 3.79 -14.36
N ARG A 136 -13.10 4.29 -14.72
CA ARG A 136 -12.92 5.01 -15.96
C ARG A 136 -13.22 4.13 -17.18
N TYR A 137 -12.82 2.86 -17.14
CA TYR A 137 -13.13 1.89 -18.18
C TYR A 137 -14.64 1.63 -18.27
N TRP A 138 -15.30 1.33 -17.14
CA TRP A 138 -16.75 1.06 -17.13
C TRP A 138 -17.57 2.28 -17.56
N ARG A 139 -17.21 3.48 -17.15
CA ARG A 139 -17.89 4.70 -17.62
C ARG A 139 -17.83 4.91 -19.13
N LYS A 140 -16.81 4.37 -19.80
CA LYS A 140 -16.69 4.42 -21.26
C LYS A 140 -17.50 3.33 -21.94
N THR A 141 -17.61 2.17 -21.34
CA THR A 141 -18.21 0.98 -21.94
C THR A 141 -19.68 0.80 -21.60
N THR A 142 -20.14 1.34 -20.45
CA THR A 142 -21.51 1.16 -19.97
C THR A 142 -22.23 2.50 -19.97
N LYS A 143 -23.21 2.68 -20.87
CA LYS A 143 -24.01 3.92 -21.00
C LYS A 143 -24.95 4.20 -19.82
N THR A 144 -25.09 3.28 -18.88
CA THR A 144 -26.13 3.27 -17.82
C THR A 144 -25.57 3.22 -16.41
N LEU A 145 -24.34 3.68 -16.16
CA LEU A 145 -23.81 3.72 -14.79
C LEU A 145 -24.36 4.90 -13.96
N TYR A 146 -25.19 5.79 -14.56
CA TYR A 146 -26.03 6.85 -13.90
C TYR A 146 -26.75 7.69 -14.95
#